data_9692a58cc9613f6c5a7a74d121f47862
#
_entry.id   9692a58cc9613f6c5a7a74d121f47862
#
_cell.length_a   1.000
_cell.length_b   1.000
_cell.length_c   1.000
_cell.angle_alpha   90.00
_cell.angle_beta   90.00
_cell.angle_gamma   90.00
#
_symmetry.space_group_name_H-M   'P 1'
#
loop_
_entity.id
_entity.type
_entity.pdbx_description
1 polymer ?
#
loop_
_entity_poly.entity_id
_entity_poly.type
_entity_poly.pdbx_seq_one_letter_code
_entity_poly.pdbx_strand_id
1 'polypeptide(L)'
;MKLLGGIFAAMLMTMPSSPASAAATCETLSSLSLPDTTITMAQTVAPGTFVPPQEPADAFKSLPTFCRVAAVLKPTSDSDIQIEIWMPAAGWTGKFIAVGNGGWAGTISYGAMSGPLARGYAVTSTNTGHYGAEGDGSFALGHPEKLIDFGYRAVHEMTVKAKAIIAAYYGKAPMVSYWNGCSTGGRQGLMEAQRFPADFDGVIAGAPANNTTHLVAQSLWIWLAVHKDEASYIPPPASIRSSTMPFWRRVMTSTV
;
A
#
# COMPACT_ATOMS: atom_id res chain seq x y z
N MET A 1 47.03 -22.79 -59.81
CA MET A 1 45.84 -22.76 -58.88
C MET A 1 46.39 -22.51 -57.49
N LYS A 2 46.32 -21.23 -56.98
CA LYS A 2 46.82 -20.86 -55.65
C LYS A 2 45.55 -20.67 -54.73
N LEU A 3 45.45 -21.50 -53.71
CA LEU A 3 44.45 -21.31 -52.64
C LEU A 3 44.99 -20.25 -51.69
N LEU A 4 44.26 -19.14 -51.54
CA LEU A 4 44.38 -18.18 -50.44
C LEU A 4 43.55 -18.66 -49.24
N GLY A 5 44.23 -19.09 -48.19
CA GLY A 5 43.61 -19.34 -46.88
C GLY A 5 43.43 -18.04 -46.14
N GLY A 6 42.15 -17.61 -45.95
CA GLY A 6 41.82 -16.46 -45.10
C GLY A 6 41.74 -16.88 -43.62
N ILE A 7 42.56 -16.25 -42.79
CA ILE A 7 42.54 -16.43 -41.31
C ILE A 7 41.45 -15.46 -40.78
N PHE A 8 40.33 -15.98 -40.29
CA PHE A 8 39.34 -15.24 -39.51
C PHE A 8 39.82 -15.10 -38.06
N ALA A 9 40.30 -13.94 -37.69
CA ALA A 9 40.59 -13.62 -36.29
C ALA A 9 39.25 -13.29 -35.56
N ALA A 10 38.79 -14.19 -34.70
CA ALA A 10 37.65 -13.94 -33.81
C ALA A 10 38.07 -12.97 -32.69
N MET A 11 37.62 -11.74 -32.78
CA MET A 11 37.82 -10.73 -31.74
C MET A 11 36.83 -10.99 -30.59
N LEU A 12 37.26 -11.63 -29.50
CA LEU A 12 36.50 -11.76 -28.27
C LEU A 12 36.34 -10.37 -27.63
N MET A 13 35.17 -9.77 -27.75
CA MET A 13 34.78 -8.60 -26.94
C MET A 13 34.53 -9.05 -25.50
N THR A 14 35.45 -8.77 -24.61
CA THR A 14 35.21 -8.86 -23.15
C THR A 14 34.31 -7.70 -22.75
N MET A 15 33.02 -7.98 -22.49
CA MET A 15 32.16 -6.99 -21.87
C MET A 15 32.61 -6.76 -20.42
N PRO A 16 32.79 -5.50 -19.97
CA PRO A 16 33.09 -5.25 -18.59
C PRO A 16 31.87 -5.66 -17.75
N SER A 17 32.06 -6.62 -16.83
CA SER A 17 31.07 -6.93 -15.81
C SER A 17 30.92 -5.71 -14.90
N SER A 18 29.77 -5.05 -14.94
CA SER A 18 29.44 -4.03 -13.96
C SER A 18 29.55 -4.61 -12.55
N PRO A 19 30.22 -3.94 -11.61
CA PRO A 19 30.30 -4.43 -10.24
C PRO A 19 28.88 -4.55 -9.69
N ALA A 20 28.54 -5.70 -9.11
CA ALA A 20 27.31 -5.87 -8.36
C ALA A 20 27.31 -4.80 -7.25
N SER A 21 26.33 -3.90 -7.29
CA SER A 21 26.16 -2.89 -6.24
C SER A 21 26.04 -3.62 -4.90
N ALA A 22 26.93 -3.32 -3.95
CA ALA A 22 26.82 -3.87 -2.61
C ALA A 22 25.47 -3.47 -2.02
N ALA A 23 24.79 -4.41 -1.36
CA ALA A 23 23.52 -4.13 -0.69
C ALA A 23 23.71 -2.97 0.32
N ALA A 24 22.83 -1.99 0.28
CA ALA A 24 22.88 -0.84 1.16
C ALA A 24 22.53 -1.24 2.61
N THR A 25 23.10 -0.57 3.62
CA THR A 25 22.53 -0.66 4.98
C THR A 25 21.22 0.10 5.04
N CYS A 26 20.35 -0.22 5.99
CA CYS A 26 19.04 0.42 6.10
C CYS A 26 19.17 1.95 6.20
N GLU A 27 20.07 2.41 7.04
CA GLU A 27 20.27 3.84 7.36
C GLU A 27 20.80 4.62 6.15
N THR A 28 21.60 3.99 5.28
CA THR A 28 22.14 4.65 4.08
C THR A 28 21.06 4.93 3.03
N LEU A 29 19.89 4.28 3.11
CA LEU A 29 18.76 4.58 2.25
C LEU A 29 18.23 6.01 2.42
N SER A 30 18.50 6.66 3.56
CA SER A 30 18.13 8.06 3.78
C SER A 30 18.76 9.03 2.76
N SER A 31 19.87 8.65 2.12
CA SER A 31 20.53 9.41 1.06
C SER A 31 20.13 9.03 -0.35
N LEU A 32 19.23 8.05 -0.52
CA LEU A 32 18.77 7.60 -1.83
C LEU A 32 17.94 8.71 -2.49
N SER A 33 18.37 9.14 -3.69
CA SER A 33 17.65 10.15 -4.46
C SER A 33 16.69 9.48 -5.45
N LEU A 34 15.41 9.81 -5.33
CA LEU A 34 14.35 9.36 -6.24
C LEU A 34 13.52 10.58 -6.69
N PRO A 35 13.00 10.60 -7.92
CA PRO A 35 12.17 11.71 -8.39
C PRO A 35 10.97 11.97 -7.46
N ASP A 36 10.68 13.23 -7.19
CA ASP A 36 9.52 13.70 -6.39
C ASP A 36 9.40 13.05 -5.00
N THR A 37 10.53 12.56 -4.45
CA THR A 37 10.54 11.75 -3.24
C THR A 37 11.52 12.30 -2.21
N THR A 38 11.05 12.46 -0.98
CA THR A 38 11.90 12.73 0.19
C THR A 38 11.80 11.55 1.14
N ILE A 39 12.90 10.84 1.35
CA ILE A 39 12.97 9.81 2.39
C ILE A 39 13.10 10.52 3.74
N THR A 40 12.09 10.39 4.58
CA THR A 40 12.00 11.06 5.88
C THR A 40 12.56 10.21 7.02
N MET A 41 12.64 8.88 6.80
CA MET A 41 13.19 7.94 7.77
C MET A 41 13.72 6.72 7.04
N ALA A 42 14.87 6.23 7.48
CA ALA A 42 15.39 4.90 7.15
C ALA A 42 16.12 4.37 8.39
N GLN A 43 15.56 3.36 9.04
CA GLN A 43 16.09 2.82 10.30
C GLN A 43 15.85 1.33 10.45
N THR A 44 16.80 0.64 11.04
CA THR A 44 16.65 -0.74 11.47
C THR A 44 15.79 -0.80 12.74
N VAL A 45 14.71 -1.60 12.68
CA VAL A 45 13.81 -1.86 13.80
C VAL A 45 14.14 -3.23 14.40
N ALA A 46 14.45 -3.26 15.69
CA ALA A 46 14.73 -4.52 16.42
C ALA A 46 13.44 -5.33 16.67
N PRO A 47 13.52 -6.64 16.89
CA PRO A 47 12.35 -7.47 17.13
C PRO A 47 11.53 -6.96 18.32
N GLY A 48 10.21 -6.86 18.13
CA GLY A 48 9.26 -6.46 19.18
C GLY A 48 9.32 -5.01 19.65
N THR A 49 10.13 -4.14 19.02
CA THR A 49 10.28 -2.74 19.43
C THR A 49 9.41 -1.77 18.63
N PHE A 50 8.77 -2.24 17.56
CA PHE A 50 7.90 -1.39 16.76
C PHE A 50 6.61 -1.05 17.49
N VAL A 51 6.34 0.24 17.60
CA VAL A 51 5.09 0.79 18.16
C VAL A 51 4.41 1.59 17.06
N PRO A 52 3.29 1.10 16.50
CA PRO A 52 2.57 1.83 15.46
C PRO A 52 1.84 3.05 16.06
N PRO A 53 1.65 4.11 15.27
CA PRO A 53 0.69 5.15 15.62
C PRO A 53 -0.73 4.57 15.65
N GLN A 54 -1.50 4.81 16.71
CA GLN A 54 -2.94 4.52 16.80
C GLN A 54 -3.37 3.03 16.79
N GLU A 55 -2.43 2.09 16.82
CA GLU A 55 -2.73 0.66 16.91
C GLU A 55 -2.10 0.03 18.18
N PRO A 56 -2.66 -1.04 18.74
CA PRO A 56 -2.08 -1.73 19.90
C PRO A 56 -0.71 -2.32 19.56
N ALA A 57 0.30 -1.99 20.34
CA ALA A 57 1.68 -2.45 20.13
C ALA A 57 1.81 -3.99 20.21
N ASP A 58 0.92 -4.65 20.92
CA ASP A 58 0.97 -6.11 21.12
C ASP A 58 0.90 -6.91 19.82
N ALA A 59 0.17 -6.39 18.81
CA ALA A 59 0.05 -7.04 17.50
C ALA A 59 1.38 -7.08 16.71
N PHE A 60 2.37 -6.30 17.12
CA PHE A 60 3.65 -6.13 16.40
C PHE A 60 4.85 -6.73 17.16
N LYS A 61 4.63 -7.27 18.36
CA LYS A 61 5.70 -7.85 19.21
C LYS A 61 6.43 -9.03 18.56
N SER A 62 5.77 -9.76 17.67
CA SER A 62 6.34 -10.91 16.98
C SER A 62 7.08 -10.58 15.66
N LEU A 63 7.18 -9.31 15.28
CA LEU A 63 7.86 -8.92 14.06
C LEU A 63 9.36 -9.22 14.16
N PRO A 64 9.98 -9.72 13.07
CA PRO A 64 11.43 -9.90 13.00
C PRO A 64 12.14 -8.55 12.94
N THR A 65 13.47 -8.56 12.98
CA THR A 65 14.25 -7.37 12.60
C THR A 65 13.95 -6.97 11.15
N PHE A 66 13.68 -5.71 10.91
CA PHE A 66 13.41 -5.19 9.57
C PHE A 66 13.93 -3.77 9.37
N CYS A 67 14.20 -3.43 8.12
CA CYS A 67 14.46 -2.05 7.72
C CYS A 67 13.14 -1.37 7.46
N ARG A 68 12.86 -0.28 8.21
CA ARG A 68 11.71 0.60 8.05
C ARG A 68 12.13 1.85 7.29
N VAL A 69 11.48 2.11 6.16
CA VAL A 69 11.66 3.34 5.39
C VAL A 69 10.32 4.06 5.31
N ALA A 70 10.33 5.36 5.64
CA ALA A 70 9.20 6.24 5.42
C ALA A 70 9.62 7.33 4.42
N ALA A 71 8.72 7.69 3.51
CA ALA A 71 8.98 8.72 2.52
C ALA A 71 7.71 9.52 2.20
N VAL A 72 7.91 10.74 1.69
CA VAL A 72 6.86 11.63 1.18
C VAL A 72 7.09 11.83 -0.30
N LEU A 73 6.04 11.60 -1.09
CA LEU A 73 6.04 11.79 -2.53
C LEU A 73 5.21 13.02 -2.87
N LYS A 74 5.77 13.90 -3.72
CA LYS A 74 5.14 15.14 -4.17
C LYS A 74 5.18 15.27 -5.69
N PRO A 75 4.45 14.42 -6.42
CA PRO A 75 4.40 14.49 -7.88
C PRO A 75 3.73 15.78 -8.39
N THR A 76 2.97 16.48 -7.55
CA THR A 76 2.43 17.82 -7.79
C THR A 76 2.59 18.70 -6.55
N SER A 77 2.37 20.01 -6.69
CA SER A 77 2.47 20.96 -5.57
C SER A 77 1.43 20.72 -4.46
N ASP A 78 0.29 20.11 -4.80
CA ASP A 78 -0.80 19.78 -3.84
C ASP A 78 -0.71 18.34 -3.31
N SER A 79 0.16 17.49 -3.87
CA SER A 79 0.34 16.11 -3.43
C SER A 79 1.12 16.04 -2.12
N ASP A 80 0.66 15.15 -1.21
CA ASP A 80 1.33 14.80 0.04
C ASP A 80 1.15 13.30 0.31
N ILE A 81 1.75 12.50 -0.58
CA ILE A 81 1.62 11.05 -0.54
C ILE A 81 2.67 10.49 0.40
N GLN A 82 2.24 9.95 1.53
CA GLN A 82 3.11 9.26 2.46
C GLN A 82 3.12 7.77 2.18
N ILE A 83 4.31 7.19 2.23
CA ILE A 83 4.50 5.76 2.05
C ILE A 83 5.39 5.21 3.17
N GLU A 84 5.13 3.97 3.55
CA GLU A 84 6.05 3.18 4.37
C GLU A 84 6.40 1.87 3.67
N ILE A 85 7.68 1.51 3.76
CA ILE A 85 8.22 0.28 3.22
C ILE A 85 8.95 -0.46 4.35
N TRP A 86 8.55 -1.71 4.59
CA TRP A 86 9.20 -2.60 5.56
C TRP A 86 9.87 -3.76 4.84
N MET A 87 11.14 -3.97 5.13
CA MET A 87 11.99 -4.95 4.45
C MET A 87 12.65 -5.86 5.48
N PRO A 88 12.39 -7.18 5.49
CA PRO A 88 13.08 -8.11 6.39
C PRO A 88 14.60 -7.93 6.34
N ALA A 89 15.26 -7.79 7.49
CA ALA A 89 16.73 -7.69 7.56
C ALA A 89 17.41 -9.03 7.20
N ALA A 90 16.69 -10.14 7.38
CA ALA A 90 17.12 -11.47 6.99
C ALA A 90 15.94 -12.29 6.45
N GLY A 91 16.22 -13.29 5.62
CA GLY A 91 15.20 -14.21 5.14
C GLY A 91 14.21 -13.62 4.12
N TRP A 92 14.58 -12.55 3.42
CA TRP A 92 13.73 -12.03 2.34
C TRP A 92 13.53 -13.08 1.24
N THR A 93 12.27 -13.35 0.93
CA THR A 93 11.89 -14.39 -0.04
C THR A 93 11.96 -13.95 -1.51
N GLY A 94 12.45 -12.73 -1.79
CA GLY A 94 12.41 -12.13 -3.12
C GLY A 94 11.03 -11.61 -3.53
N LYS A 95 10.05 -11.66 -2.63
CA LYS A 95 8.67 -11.23 -2.88
C LYS A 95 8.40 -9.85 -2.29
N PHE A 96 7.55 -9.10 -3.01
CA PHE A 96 7.04 -7.81 -2.61
C PHE A 96 5.52 -7.87 -2.54
N ILE A 97 4.91 -7.16 -1.59
CA ILE A 97 3.47 -7.01 -1.51
C ILE A 97 3.12 -5.59 -1.08
N ALA A 98 2.16 -4.99 -1.77
CA ALA A 98 1.52 -3.74 -1.35
C ALA A 98 0.15 -4.05 -0.75
N VAL A 99 -0.22 -3.32 0.30
CA VAL A 99 -1.50 -3.49 1.00
C VAL A 99 -2.38 -2.26 0.85
N GLY A 100 -3.68 -2.48 0.63
CA GLY A 100 -4.66 -1.44 0.37
C GLY A 100 -5.25 -0.78 1.62
N ASN A 101 -6.09 0.23 1.39
CA ASN A 101 -6.75 1.05 2.40
C ASN A 101 -8.23 0.68 2.55
N GLY A 102 -8.88 1.24 3.59
CA GLY A 102 -10.32 1.15 3.82
C GLY A 102 -11.02 2.51 3.70
N GLY A 103 -12.26 2.56 3.21
CA GLY A 103 -13.05 3.79 3.10
C GLY A 103 -12.31 4.94 2.41
N TRP A 104 -12.37 6.12 3.02
CA TRP A 104 -11.60 7.31 2.63
C TRP A 104 -10.31 7.47 3.46
N ALA A 105 -9.85 6.41 4.14
CA ALA A 105 -8.75 6.51 5.09
C ALA A 105 -7.46 7.03 4.46
N GLY A 106 -6.96 8.11 5.04
CA GLY A 106 -5.64 8.68 4.79
C GLY A 106 -4.62 8.18 5.81
N THR A 107 -4.43 6.87 5.91
CA THR A 107 -3.55 6.24 6.92
C THR A 107 -2.74 5.09 6.32
N ILE A 108 -1.56 4.87 6.89
CA ILE A 108 -0.76 3.66 6.61
C ILE A 108 -1.42 2.46 7.29
N SER A 109 -1.59 1.36 6.57
CA SER A 109 -2.24 0.13 7.06
C SER A 109 -1.23 -0.78 7.78
N TYR A 110 -0.74 -0.36 8.95
CA TYR A 110 0.32 -1.06 9.70
C TYR A 110 -0.05 -2.50 10.01
N GLY A 111 -1.26 -2.75 10.48
CA GLY A 111 -1.76 -4.09 10.79
C GLY A 111 -1.72 -5.03 9.58
N ALA A 112 -2.07 -4.52 8.38
CA ALA A 112 -2.03 -5.30 7.15
C ALA A 112 -0.59 -5.60 6.68
N MET A 113 0.39 -4.76 7.06
CA MET A 113 1.80 -4.96 6.72
C MET A 113 2.48 -6.05 7.56
N SER A 114 2.03 -6.27 8.80
CA SER A 114 2.70 -7.13 9.78
C SER A 114 2.79 -8.60 9.34
N GLY A 115 1.69 -9.17 8.89
CA GLY A 115 1.64 -10.57 8.47
C GLY A 115 2.54 -10.91 7.27
N PRO A 116 2.53 -10.13 6.19
CA PRO A 116 3.46 -10.30 5.08
C PRO A 116 4.93 -10.16 5.50
N LEU A 117 5.28 -9.16 6.31
CA LEU A 117 6.64 -8.98 6.81
C LEU A 117 7.11 -10.22 7.57
N ALA A 118 6.29 -10.76 8.48
CA ALA A 118 6.61 -11.97 9.24
C ALA A 118 6.85 -13.21 8.36
N ARG A 119 6.29 -13.21 7.14
CA ARG A 119 6.50 -14.27 6.12
C ARG A 119 7.66 -13.99 5.17
N GLY A 120 8.49 -12.99 5.46
CA GLY A 120 9.67 -12.66 4.66
C GLY A 120 9.38 -11.89 3.37
N TYR A 121 8.25 -11.20 3.25
CA TYR A 121 7.97 -10.28 2.16
C TYR A 121 8.50 -8.88 2.48
N ALA A 122 9.01 -8.18 1.49
CA ALA A 122 9.04 -6.73 1.54
C ALA A 122 7.60 -6.23 1.38
N VAL A 123 7.17 -5.26 2.20
CA VAL A 123 5.78 -4.81 2.21
C VAL A 123 5.70 -3.28 2.22
N THR A 124 4.65 -2.71 1.59
CA THR A 124 4.42 -1.27 1.56
C THR A 124 2.94 -0.92 1.75
N SER A 125 2.70 0.29 2.24
CA SER A 125 1.39 0.93 2.36
C SER A 125 1.52 2.44 2.15
N THR A 126 0.41 3.10 1.78
CA THR A 126 0.33 4.55 1.58
C THR A 126 -0.86 5.16 2.31
N ASN A 127 -0.76 6.46 2.65
CA ASN A 127 -1.89 7.27 3.12
C ASN A 127 -2.78 7.78 1.98
N THR A 128 -2.49 7.42 0.73
CA THR A 128 -3.22 7.86 -0.46
C THR A 128 -3.23 9.37 -0.74
N GLY A 129 -2.27 10.11 -0.18
CA GLY A 129 -2.07 11.54 -0.45
C GLY A 129 -2.82 12.49 0.50
N HIS A 130 -3.39 11.99 1.60
CA HIS A 130 -4.08 12.82 2.58
C HIS A 130 -4.03 12.20 3.98
N TYR A 131 -4.55 12.93 4.96
CA TYR A 131 -4.81 12.44 6.31
C TYR A 131 -6.32 12.48 6.57
N GLY A 132 -6.85 11.47 7.20
CA GLY A 132 -8.26 11.43 7.55
C GLY A 132 -8.75 10.04 7.93
N ALA A 133 -9.91 10.01 8.59
CA ALA A 133 -10.60 8.79 8.96
C ALA A 133 -11.34 8.17 7.76
N GLU A 134 -11.72 6.91 7.88
CA GLU A 134 -12.42 6.16 6.82
C GLU A 134 -13.72 6.82 6.32
N GLY A 135 -14.39 7.58 7.16
CA GLY A 135 -15.65 8.27 6.82
C GLY A 135 -15.49 9.70 6.31
N ASP A 136 -14.27 10.24 6.26
CA ASP A 136 -14.03 11.64 5.95
C ASP A 136 -13.46 11.83 4.54
N GLY A 137 -14.30 12.32 3.62
CA GLY A 137 -13.92 12.67 2.25
C GLY A 137 -13.60 14.16 2.05
N SER A 138 -13.53 14.95 3.12
CA SER A 138 -13.33 16.40 3.04
C SER A 138 -11.97 16.83 2.44
N PHE A 139 -10.97 15.96 2.48
CA PHE A 139 -9.64 16.20 1.89
C PHE A 139 -9.68 16.57 0.39
N ALA A 140 -10.72 16.13 -0.31
CA ALA A 140 -10.89 16.36 -1.75
C ALA A 140 -11.48 17.75 -2.08
N LEU A 141 -12.06 18.46 -1.09
CA LEU A 141 -12.73 19.73 -1.32
C LEU A 141 -11.72 20.83 -1.67
N GLY A 142 -11.77 21.32 -2.91
CA GLY A 142 -10.81 22.30 -3.42
C GLY A 142 -9.43 21.75 -3.78
N HIS A 143 -9.23 20.42 -3.67
CA HIS A 143 -7.97 19.74 -3.90
C HIS A 143 -8.08 18.64 -4.97
N PRO A 144 -8.25 18.99 -6.26
CA PRO A 144 -8.44 17.99 -7.32
C PRO A 144 -7.26 17.02 -7.45
N GLU A 145 -6.04 17.47 -7.18
CA GLU A 145 -4.85 16.61 -7.22
C GLU A 145 -4.85 15.54 -6.13
N LYS A 146 -5.34 15.87 -4.93
CA LYS A 146 -5.51 14.88 -3.85
C LYS A 146 -6.57 13.82 -4.19
N LEU A 147 -7.61 14.21 -4.93
CA LEU A 147 -8.60 13.25 -5.43
C LEU A 147 -7.98 12.30 -6.46
N ILE A 148 -7.08 12.80 -7.31
CA ILE A 148 -6.30 12.00 -8.27
C ILE A 148 -5.34 11.06 -7.51
N ASP A 149 -4.66 11.57 -6.48
CA ASP A 149 -3.78 10.76 -5.62
C ASP A 149 -4.55 9.60 -5.00
N PHE A 150 -5.67 9.88 -4.34
CA PHE A 150 -6.55 8.86 -3.76
C PHE A 150 -7.11 7.90 -4.82
N GLY A 151 -7.44 8.43 -5.99
CA GLY A 151 -8.05 7.67 -7.10
C GLY A 151 -7.16 6.55 -7.61
N TYR A 152 -5.88 6.85 -7.85
CA TYR A 152 -4.93 5.90 -8.44
C TYR A 152 -3.45 6.26 -8.27
N ARG A 153 -3.07 7.58 -8.33
CA ARG A 153 -1.66 7.97 -8.45
C ARG A 153 -0.82 7.56 -7.23
N ALA A 154 -1.37 7.68 -6.02
CA ALA A 154 -0.63 7.36 -4.82
C ALA A 154 -0.20 5.89 -4.74
N VAL A 155 -1.04 4.96 -5.18
CA VAL A 155 -0.70 3.53 -5.18
C VAL A 155 0.37 3.21 -6.22
N HIS A 156 0.25 3.75 -7.43
CA HIS A 156 1.24 3.60 -8.48
C HIS A 156 2.61 4.17 -8.06
N GLU A 157 2.64 5.43 -7.63
CA GLU A 157 3.88 6.09 -7.20
C GLU A 157 4.53 5.36 -6.01
N MET A 158 3.74 4.95 -5.02
CA MET A 158 4.21 4.12 -3.92
C MET A 158 4.87 2.84 -4.44
N THR A 159 4.24 2.15 -5.39
CA THR A 159 4.73 0.88 -5.92
C THR A 159 6.05 1.03 -6.64
N VAL A 160 6.16 2.06 -7.50
CA VAL A 160 7.40 2.37 -8.23
C VAL A 160 8.54 2.71 -7.27
N LYS A 161 8.29 3.58 -6.29
CA LYS A 161 9.31 3.99 -5.31
C LYS A 161 9.68 2.84 -4.38
N ALA A 162 8.71 2.05 -3.91
CA ALA A 162 8.98 0.88 -3.07
C ALA A 162 9.88 -0.14 -3.80
N LYS A 163 9.61 -0.45 -5.07
CA LYS A 163 10.46 -1.37 -5.86
C LYS A 163 11.89 -0.83 -5.99
N ALA A 164 12.06 0.48 -6.20
CA ALA A 164 13.38 1.10 -6.29
C ALA A 164 14.15 1.04 -4.95
N ILE A 165 13.48 1.32 -3.82
CA ILE A 165 14.05 1.24 -2.47
C ILE A 165 14.42 -0.21 -2.12
N ILE A 166 13.55 -1.17 -2.42
CA ILE A 166 13.80 -2.61 -2.23
C ILE A 166 15.03 -3.05 -3.04
N ALA A 167 15.13 -2.60 -4.30
CA ALA A 167 16.28 -2.91 -5.15
C ALA A 167 17.60 -2.30 -4.61
N ALA A 168 17.54 -1.09 -4.08
CA ALA A 168 18.70 -0.45 -3.45
C ALA A 168 19.13 -1.19 -2.18
N TYR A 169 18.17 -1.63 -1.34
CA TYR A 169 18.46 -2.33 -0.09
C TYR A 169 19.05 -3.73 -0.31
N TYR A 170 18.43 -4.54 -1.17
CA TYR A 170 18.85 -5.93 -1.40
C TYR A 170 19.87 -6.10 -2.54
N GLY A 171 20.20 -5.05 -3.28
CA GLY A 171 21.03 -5.12 -4.49
C GLY A 171 20.35 -5.81 -5.68
N LYS A 172 19.05 -6.10 -5.58
CA LYS A 172 18.23 -6.72 -6.63
C LYS A 172 16.74 -6.38 -6.47
N ALA A 173 16.04 -6.27 -7.59
CA ALA A 173 14.61 -6.05 -7.63
C ALA A 173 13.81 -7.25 -7.07
N PRO A 174 12.56 -7.06 -6.62
CA PRO A 174 11.65 -8.14 -6.32
C PRO A 174 11.48 -9.08 -7.53
N MET A 175 11.46 -10.38 -7.27
CA MET A 175 11.17 -11.39 -8.31
C MET A 175 9.68 -11.45 -8.66
N VAL A 176 8.82 -11.19 -7.68
CA VAL A 176 7.36 -11.21 -7.82
C VAL A 176 6.76 -10.13 -6.92
N SER A 177 5.77 -9.43 -7.46
CA SER A 177 5.07 -8.32 -6.80
C SER A 177 3.58 -8.62 -6.70
N TYR A 178 2.99 -8.45 -5.52
CA TYR A 178 1.59 -8.71 -5.26
C TYR A 178 0.88 -7.48 -4.71
N TRP A 179 -0.40 -7.37 -5.04
CA TRP A 179 -1.34 -6.49 -4.38
C TRP A 179 -2.31 -7.30 -3.51
N ASN A 180 -2.62 -6.79 -2.31
CA ASN A 180 -3.67 -7.34 -1.45
C ASN A 180 -4.50 -6.20 -0.84
N GLY A 181 -5.79 -6.16 -1.17
CA GLY A 181 -6.69 -5.16 -0.62
C GLY A 181 -8.15 -5.58 -0.67
N CYS A 182 -8.92 -5.12 0.32
CA CYS A 182 -10.36 -5.33 0.42
C CYS A 182 -11.09 -3.99 0.42
N SER A 183 -12.36 -3.94 0.00
CA SER A 183 -13.16 -2.71 -0.07
C SER A 183 -12.50 -1.65 -0.98
N THR A 184 -12.15 -0.48 -0.47
CA THR A 184 -11.33 0.52 -1.22
C THR A 184 -10.02 -0.09 -1.71
N GLY A 185 -9.35 -0.93 -0.90
CA GLY A 185 -8.17 -1.67 -1.31
C GLY A 185 -8.43 -2.64 -2.46
N GLY A 186 -9.61 -3.24 -2.52
CA GLY A 186 -10.05 -4.03 -3.67
C GLY A 186 -10.22 -3.17 -4.92
N ARG A 187 -10.82 -1.97 -4.81
CA ARG A 187 -10.92 -0.99 -5.89
C ARG A 187 -9.53 -0.56 -6.38
N GLN A 188 -8.62 -0.25 -5.45
CA GLN A 188 -7.24 0.10 -5.77
C GLN A 188 -6.57 -1.02 -6.59
N GLY A 189 -6.70 -2.29 -6.18
CA GLY A 189 -6.17 -3.41 -6.93
C GLY A 189 -6.72 -3.56 -8.35
N LEU A 190 -8.03 -3.34 -8.55
CA LEU A 190 -8.62 -3.32 -9.89
C LEU A 190 -8.11 -2.15 -10.73
N MET A 191 -7.89 -0.98 -10.11
CA MET A 191 -7.34 0.20 -10.76
C MET A 191 -5.90 -0.05 -11.22
N GLU A 192 -5.07 -0.66 -10.37
CA GLU A 192 -3.69 -1.04 -10.71
C GLU A 192 -3.66 -2.05 -11.87
N ALA A 193 -4.45 -3.11 -11.81
CA ALA A 193 -4.52 -4.10 -12.88
C ALA A 193 -4.94 -3.50 -14.23
N GLN A 194 -5.79 -2.48 -14.21
CA GLN A 194 -6.29 -1.83 -15.43
C GLN A 194 -5.33 -0.77 -15.97
N ARG A 195 -4.78 0.09 -15.11
CA ARG A 195 -3.99 1.26 -15.53
C ARG A 195 -2.49 0.99 -15.56
N PHE A 196 -2.01 0.16 -14.64
CA PHE A 196 -0.58 -0.10 -14.42
C PHE A 196 -0.29 -1.60 -14.35
N PRO A 197 -0.62 -2.38 -15.40
CA PRO A 197 -0.54 -3.84 -15.38
C PRO A 197 0.88 -4.39 -15.13
N ALA A 198 1.91 -3.56 -15.26
CA ALA A 198 3.30 -3.93 -14.97
C ALA A 198 3.68 -3.79 -13.47
N ASP A 199 2.80 -3.23 -12.63
CA ASP A 199 3.12 -2.99 -11.23
C ASP A 199 3.04 -4.26 -10.39
N PHE A 200 2.11 -5.16 -10.70
CA PHE A 200 1.89 -6.38 -9.93
C PHE A 200 1.72 -7.60 -10.82
N ASP A 201 2.35 -8.72 -10.42
CA ASP A 201 2.21 -10.02 -11.04
C ASP A 201 0.92 -10.74 -10.58
N GLY A 202 0.38 -10.35 -9.43
CA GLY A 202 -0.87 -10.91 -8.90
C GLY A 202 -1.61 -9.92 -8.03
N VAL A 203 -2.93 -9.86 -8.18
CA VAL A 203 -3.82 -8.91 -7.50
C VAL A 203 -4.92 -9.66 -6.76
N ILE A 204 -5.02 -9.48 -5.45
CA ILE A 204 -6.16 -9.89 -4.63
C ILE A 204 -7.02 -8.66 -4.40
N ALA A 205 -8.16 -8.58 -5.10
CA ALA A 205 -9.15 -7.52 -5.01
C ALA A 205 -10.39 -8.03 -4.27
N GLY A 206 -10.34 -8.05 -2.94
CA GLY A 206 -11.43 -8.52 -2.08
C GLY A 206 -12.57 -7.51 -2.03
N ALA A 207 -13.83 -7.96 -2.22
CA ALA A 207 -15.04 -7.14 -2.13
C ALA A 207 -14.84 -5.70 -2.63
N PRO A 208 -14.40 -5.48 -3.89
CA PRO A 208 -13.92 -4.20 -4.36
C PRO A 208 -15.03 -3.14 -4.36
N ALA A 209 -14.76 -1.97 -3.77
CA ALA A 209 -15.62 -0.80 -3.81
C ALA A 209 -15.52 -0.11 -5.19
N ASN A 210 -15.82 -0.86 -6.23
CA ASN A 210 -15.88 -0.36 -7.61
C ASN A 210 -17.24 0.28 -7.91
N ASN A 211 -17.41 0.92 -9.07
CA ASN A 211 -18.63 1.63 -9.43
C ASN A 211 -19.04 2.68 -8.38
N THR A 212 -18.10 3.52 -7.96
CA THR A 212 -18.23 4.43 -6.81
C THR A 212 -19.49 5.31 -6.89
N THR A 213 -19.91 5.76 -8.09
CA THR A 213 -21.15 6.53 -8.26
C THR A 213 -22.40 5.77 -7.83
N HIS A 214 -22.49 4.48 -8.17
CA HIS A 214 -23.62 3.64 -7.74
C HIS A 214 -23.56 3.35 -6.24
N LEU A 215 -22.37 3.10 -5.67
CA LEU A 215 -22.21 2.91 -4.22
C LEU A 215 -22.60 4.16 -3.43
N VAL A 216 -22.23 5.35 -3.89
CA VAL A 216 -22.62 6.62 -3.25
C VAL A 216 -24.12 6.84 -3.37
N ALA A 217 -24.71 6.59 -4.54
CA ALA A 217 -26.16 6.69 -4.72
C ALA A 217 -26.93 5.72 -3.82
N GLN A 218 -26.45 4.47 -3.70
CA GLN A 218 -27.02 3.49 -2.77
C GLN A 218 -26.90 3.94 -1.31
N SER A 219 -25.74 4.47 -0.91
CA SER A 219 -25.52 4.97 0.45
C SER A 219 -26.46 6.15 0.77
N LEU A 220 -26.65 7.07 -0.18
CA LEU A 220 -27.60 8.17 -0.05
C LEU A 220 -29.04 7.66 0.06
N TRP A 221 -29.41 6.67 -0.76
CA TRP A 221 -30.74 6.07 -0.69
C TRP A 221 -31.00 5.40 0.67
N ILE A 222 -30.03 4.64 1.18
CA ILE A 222 -30.12 4.03 2.51
C ILE A 222 -30.26 5.12 3.58
N TRP A 223 -29.44 6.18 3.50
CA TRP A 223 -29.52 7.30 4.43
C TRP A 223 -30.91 7.93 4.43
N LEU A 224 -31.46 8.25 3.28
CA LEU A 224 -32.82 8.80 3.13
C LEU A 224 -33.89 7.83 3.67
N ALA A 225 -33.77 6.53 3.44
CA ALA A 225 -34.72 5.54 3.93
C ALA A 225 -34.75 5.46 5.46
N VAL A 226 -33.57 5.46 6.11
CA VAL A 226 -33.48 5.37 7.58
C VAL A 226 -33.74 6.69 8.29
N HIS A 227 -33.82 7.82 7.58
CA HIS A 227 -34.16 9.13 8.10
C HIS A 227 -35.54 9.62 7.64
N LYS A 228 -36.35 8.76 7.04
CA LYS A 228 -37.69 9.11 6.54
C LYS A 228 -38.63 9.55 7.64
N ASP A 229 -38.60 8.88 8.78
CA ASP A 229 -39.36 9.15 9.97
C ASP A 229 -38.62 8.59 11.20
N GLU A 230 -39.12 8.94 12.40
CA GLU A 230 -38.47 8.52 13.65
C GLU A 230 -38.48 6.99 13.86
N ALA A 231 -39.51 6.30 13.36
CA ALA A 231 -39.62 4.84 13.45
C ALA A 231 -38.62 4.12 12.55
N SER A 232 -38.22 4.75 11.46
CA SER A 232 -37.24 4.24 10.50
C SER A 232 -35.78 4.57 10.90
N TYR A 233 -35.59 5.46 11.88
CA TYR A 233 -34.24 5.92 12.26
C TYR A 233 -33.41 4.81 12.93
N ILE A 234 -32.23 4.54 12.39
CA ILE A 234 -31.24 3.64 12.98
C ILE A 234 -30.16 4.51 13.64
N PRO A 235 -30.07 4.54 14.98
CA PRO A 235 -29.15 5.40 15.69
C PRO A 235 -27.70 4.89 15.50
N PRO A 236 -26.68 5.78 15.64
CA PRO A 236 -25.28 5.40 15.59
C PRO A 236 -24.91 4.33 16.63
N PRO A 237 -23.85 3.52 16.40
CA PRO A 237 -23.45 2.42 17.28
C PRO A 237 -23.23 2.79 18.75
N ALA A 238 -22.83 4.04 19.05
CA ALA A 238 -22.65 4.51 20.43
C ALA A 238 -23.96 4.62 21.20
N SER A 239 -25.07 4.94 20.53
CA SER A 239 -26.41 4.99 21.15
C SER A 239 -27.10 3.62 21.21
N ILE A 240 -26.65 2.66 20.40
CA ILE A 240 -27.09 1.26 20.49
C ILE A 240 -26.50 0.57 21.74
N ARG A 241 -25.31 0.98 22.20
CA ARG A 241 -24.68 0.42 23.42
C ARG A 241 -25.43 0.77 24.71
N SER A 242 -26.25 1.80 24.71
CA SER A 242 -27.08 2.20 25.87
C SER A 242 -28.43 1.50 25.91
N SER A 243 -28.86 0.84 24.84
CA SER A 243 -30.11 0.07 24.83
C SER A 243 -29.78 -1.40 25.17
N THR A 244 -30.47 -1.99 26.12
CA THR A 244 -30.30 -3.32 26.68
C THR A 244 -30.55 -4.48 25.72
N MET A 245 -30.72 -4.22 24.42
CA MET A 245 -30.81 -5.26 23.39
C MET A 245 -29.82 -5.04 22.24
N PRO A 246 -28.97 -6.02 21.91
CA PRO A 246 -28.17 -6.00 20.70
C PRO A 246 -29.09 -5.94 19.46
N PHE A 247 -28.84 -4.99 18.56
CA PHE A 247 -29.57 -4.81 17.30
C PHE A 247 -29.85 -6.12 16.55
N TRP A 248 -28.85 -7.01 16.49
CA TRP A 248 -28.97 -8.30 15.82
C TRP A 248 -30.02 -9.27 16.42
N ARG A 249 -30.34 -9.18 17.71
CA ARG A 249 -31.42 -9.96 18.30
C ARG A 249 -32.81 -9.50 17.88
N ARG A 250 -32.99 -8.19 17.60
CA ARG A 250 -34.29 -7.67 17.12
C ARG A 250 -34.57 -8.11 15.69
N VAL A 251 -33.54 -8.15 14.82
CA VAL A 251 -33.70 -8.57 13.42
C VAL A 251 -34.00 -10.06 13.32
N MET A 252 -33.41 -10.90 14.17
CA MET A 252 -33.61 -12.34 14.13
C MET A 252 -34.89 -12.83 14.82
N THR A 253 -35.55 -12.01 15.66
CA THR A 253 -36.83 -12.39 16.31
C THR A 253 -38.10 -11.89 15.60
N SER A 254 -37.96 -11.06 14.55
CA SER A 254 -39.06 -10.59 13.73
C SER A 254 -39.31 -11.39 12.44
N THR A 255 -38.64 -12.53 12.27
CA THR A 255 -38.77 -13.42 11.11
C THR A 255 -39.18 -14.84 11.52
N VAL A 256 -40.14 -14.95 12.44
CA VAL A 256 -40.92 -16.20 12.70
C VAL A 256 -42.40 -15.85 12.74
#